data_c4aac19c776f8b838c2b8b65ea11f2be
#
_entry.id   c4aac19c776f8b838c2b8b65ea11f2be
#
_cell.length_a   1.000
_cell.length_b   1.000
_cell.length_c   1.000
_cell.angle_alpha   90.00
_cell.angle_beta   90.00
_cell.angle_gamma   90.00
#
_symmetry.space_group_name_H-M   'P 1'
#
loop_
_entity.id
_entity.type
_entity.pdbx_description
1 polymer ?
#
loop_
_entity_poly.entity_id
_entity_poly.type
_entity_poly.pdbx_seq_one_letter_code
_entity_poly.pdbx_strand_id
1 'polypeptide(L)'
;MPAIITDTLKRDLLAEIKSDFDSAGSEYYVGLGRSELWDDSDNVVTPVQSARTIDLFRRSLQGVKKIQDVSHIVPRYNWSSGTIYSAYDDNFTAYPSNAYYVKTDANQIYICLQQGKNATGAAVTSTIEPTGILTTPFTTADGYVWKFLYSITALKANRFLSANFQHVELLDSASNPLETLQINVQNAAVSGEIVGLAVTSGGTGYSST
;
A
#
# COMPACT_ATOMS: atom_id res chain seq x y z
N MET A 1 9.08 -32.25 0.80
CA MET A 1 7.96 -31.28 0.77
C MET A 1 8.51 -29.96 0.29
N PRO A 2 7.90 -29.29 -0.66
CA PRO A 2 8.34 -27.94 -1.01
C PRO A 2 8.17 -27.03 0.21
N ALA A 3 9.12 -26.13 0.45
CA ALA A 3 9.02 -25.15 1.52
C ALA A 3 7.87 -24.19 1.21
N ILE A 4 6.89 -24.08 2.08
CA ILE A 4 5.78 -23.15 1.95
C ILE A 4 6.23 -21.83 2.55
N ILE A 5 6.48 -20.83 1.70
CA ILE A 5 6.73 -19.45 2.15
C ILE A 5 5.37 -18.80 2.37
N THR A 6 5.00 -18.60 3.63
CA THR A 6 3.74 -17.93 4.00
C THR A 6 3.83 -16.42 3.80
N ASP A 7 2.68 -15.75 3.65
CA ASP A 7 2.66 -14.29 3.54
C ASP A 7 3.08 -13.61 4.85
N THR A 8 2.86 -14.26 5.99
CA THR A 8 3.39 -13.81 7.28
C THR A 8 4.92 -13.78 7.24
N LEU A 9 5.56 -14.86 6.83
CA LEU A 9 7.04 -14.91 6.72
C LEU A 9 7.56 -13.84 5.76
N LYS A 10 6.90 -13.60 4.63
CA LYS A 10 7.30 -12.54 3.69
C LYS A 10 7.23 -11.15 4.34
N ARG A 11 6.16 -10.87 5.10
CA ARG A 11 6.01 -9.59 5.82
C ARG A 11 7.08 -9.42 6.89
N ASP A 12 7.35 -10.46 7.67
CA ASP A 12 8.36 -10.43 8.73
C ASP A 12 9.77 -10.19 8.14
N LEU A 13 10.11 -10.88 7.04
CA LEU A 13 11.38 -10.64 6.33
C LEU A 13 11.49 -9.21 5.79
N LEU A 14 10.41 -8.64 5.23
CA LEU A 14 10.41 -7.28 4.75
C LEU A 14 10.54 -6.26 5.90
N ALA A 15 9.93 -6.53 7.05
CA ALA A 15 10.05 -5.70 8.24
C ALA A 15 11.48 -5.73 8.79
N GLU A 16 12.10 -6.91 8.84
CA GLU A 16 13.50 -7.07 9.27
C GLU A 16 14.47 -6.35 8.34
N ILE A 17 14.30 -6.51 7.02
CA ILE A 17 15.12 -5.80 6.02
C ILE A 17 14.98 -4.28 6.20
N LYS A 18 13.74 -3.76 6.39
CA LYS A 18 13.54 -2.33 6.63
C LYS A 18 14.22 -1.88 7.92
N SER A 19 14.09 -2.64 9.00
CA SER A 19 14.74 -2.36 10.28
C SER A 19 16.27 -2.30 10.16
N ASP A 20 16.86 -3.18 9.35
CA ASP A 20 18.30 -3.19 9.11
C ASP A 20 18.75 -1.94 8.32
N PHE A 21 17.98 -1.50 7.32
CA PHE A 21 18.22 -0.24 6.60
C PHE A 21 18.11 0.99 7.50
N ASP A 22 17.20 0.98 8.47
CA ASP A 22 16.93 2.10 9.38
C ASP A 22 17.91 2.11 10.57
N SER A 23 18.70 1.05 10.77
CA SER A 23 19.63 0.94 11.90
C SER A 23 20.81 1.90 11.77
N ALA A 24 21.17 2.55 12.87
CA ALA A 24 22.22 3.58 12.90
C ALA A 24 23.63 3.07 12.54
N GLY A 25 23.84 1.75 12.55
CA GLY A 25 25.13 1.12 12.22
C GLY A 25 25.24 0.60 10.80
N SER A 26 24.16 0.59 10.04
CA SER A 26 24.11 0.03 8.68
C SER A 26 24.23 1.13 7.63
N GLU A 27 25.10 0.93 6.65
CA GLU A 27 25.25 1.82 5.49
C GLU A 27 25.07 1.04 4.19
N TYR A 28 24.05 1.37 3.44
CA TYR A 28 23.75 0.74 2.17
C TYR A 28 23.91 1.71 1.01
N TYR A 29 24.43 1.20 -0.10
CA TYR A 29 24.65 1.96 -1.32
C TYR A 29 24.02 1.24 -2.51
N VAL A 30 23.37 1.99 -3.38
CA VAL A 30 22.92 1.52 -4.69
C VAL A 30 23.94 1.94 -5.72
N GLY A 31 24.50 0.96 -6.42
CA GLY A 31 25.36 1.19 -7.57
C GLY A 31 24.58 1.00 -8.86
N LEU A 32 24.69 1.96 -9.77
CA LEU A 32 24.21 1.85 -11.15
C LEU A 32 25.42 1.57 -12.04
N GLY A 33 25.36 0.50 -12.76
CA GLY A 33 26.48 0.11 -13.63
C GLY A 33 26.02 -0.47 -14.94
N ARG A 34 27.02 -0.69 -15.81
CA ARG A 34 26.95 -1.24 -17.15
C ARG A 34 26.14 -0.35 -18.13
N SER A 35 26.87 0.40 -18.92
CA SER A 35 26.36 1.16 -20.06
C SER A 35 26.20 0.31 -21.32
N GLU A 36 26.86 -0.84 -21.35
CA GLU A 36 26.85 -1.74 -22.50
C GLU A 36 25.65 -2.66 -22.48
N LEU A 37 25.03 -2.87 -23.64
CA LEU A 37 23.99 -3.86 -23.83
C LEU A 37 24.56 -5.25 -23.58
N TRP A 38 23.74 -6.19 -23.15
CA TRP A 38 24.10 -7.60 -23.11
C TRP A 38 24.31 -8.07 -24.55
N ASP A 39 25.36 -8.86 -24.80
CA ASP A 39 25.73 -9.37 -26.13
C ASP A 39 24.63 -10.25 -26.76
N ASP A 40 23.76 -10.78 -25.92
CA ASP A 40 22.61 -11.56 -26.30
C ASP A 40 21.39 -11.06 -25.52
N SER A 41 20.42 -10.46 -26.22
CA SER A 41 19.20 -9.90 -25.64
C SER A 41 18.30 -10.95 -24.98
N ASP A 42 18.46 -12.23 -25.34
CA ASP A 42 17.61 -13.30 -24.88
C ASP A 42 18.24 -14.16 -23.75
N ASN A 43 19.53 -14.01 -23.53
CA ASN A 43 20.26 -14.74 -22.48
C ASN A 43 20.81 -13.81 -21.41
N VAL A 44 20.05 -13.63 -20.34
CA VAL A 44 20.59 -13.05 -19.13
C VAL A 44 21.64 -14.01 -18.55
N VAL A 45 22.91 -13.66 -18.71
CA VAL A 45 24.01 -14.44 -18.14
C VAL A 45 23.83 -14.50 -16.63
N THR A 46 23.70 -15.70 -16.08
CA THR A 46 23.65 -15.89 -14.62
C THR A 46 24.95 -15.33 -14.02
N PRO A 47 24.89 -14.33 -13.12
CA PRO A 47 26.10 -13.77 -12.54
C PRO A 47 26.83 -14.82 -11.73
N VAL A 48 28.11 -15.05 -12.09
CA VAL A 48 28.99 -15.94 -11.34
C VAL A 48 29.66 -15.12 -10.24
N GLN A 49 29.52 -15.55 -8.99
CA GLN A 49 30.16 -14.89 -7.85
C GLN A 49 31.67 -15.21 -7.87
N SER A 50 32.43 -14.38 -8.58
CA SER A 50 33.89 -14.49 -8.65
C SER A 50 34.52 -13.10 -8.42
N ALA A 51 35.78 -13.10 -7.99
CA ALA A 51 36.53 -11.85 -7.80
C ALA A 51 36.62 -11.03 -9.11
N ARG A 52 36.71 -11.69 -10.26
CA ARG A 52 36.69 -11.03 -11.58
C ARG A 52 35.34 -10.34 -11.86
N THR A 53 34.25 -11.00 -11.54
CA THR A 53 32.91 -10.44 -11.74
C THR A 53 32.68 -9.20 -10.86
N ILE A 54 33.15 -9.25 -9.61
CA ILE A 54 33.10 -8.12 -8.68
C ILE A 54 33.97 -6.96 -9.20
N ASP A 55 35.17 -7.23 -9.70
CA ASP A 55 36.04 -6.20 -10.25
C ASP A 55 35.44 -5.56 -11.52
N LEU A 56 34.88 -6.35 -12.43
CA LEU A 56 34.17 -5.86 -13.61
C LEU A 56 32.97 -5.02 -13.23
N PHE A 57 32.17 -5.45 -12.23
CA PHE A 57 31.05 -4.67 -11.72
C PHE A 57 31.52 -3.31 -11.19
N ARG A 58 32.55 -3.29 -10.33
CA ARG A 58 33.12 -2.04 -9.79
C ARG A 58 33.61 -1.09 -10.86
N ARG A 59 34.26 -1.61 -11.90
CA ARG A 59 34.78 -0.80 -13.02
C ARG A 59 33.67 -0.28 -13.94
N SER A 60 32.54 -0.96 -14.01
CA SER A 60 31.38 -0.58 -14.84
C SER A 60 30.41 0.36 -14.12
N LEU A 61 30.64 0.70 -12.84
CA LEU A 61 29.78 1.61 -12.08
C LEU A 61 29.79 3.00 -12.70
N GLN A 62 28.60 3.49 -13.05
CA GLN A 62 28.36 4.84 -13.56
C GLN A 62 27.93 5.83 -12.47
N GLY A 63 27.37 5.30 -11.40
CA GLY A 63 26.95 6.10 -10.25
C GLY A 63 26.77 5.24 -9.02
N VAL A 64 27.03 5.84 -7.86
CA VAL A 64 26.81 5.20 -6.55
C VAL A 64 26.08 6.21 -5.68
N LYS A 65 24.99 5.78 -5.05
CA LYS A 65 24.22 6.63 -4.14
C LYS A 65 24.00 5.90 -2.82
N LYS A 66 24.27 6.58 -1.69
CA LYS A 66 23.90 6.09 -0.36
C LYS A 66 22.38 6.09 -0.22
N ILE A 67 21.83 4.98 0.27
CA ILE A 67 20.41 4.87 0.63
C ILE A 67 20.23 5.63 1.95
N GLN A 68 19.28 6.57 1.98
CA GLN A 68 19.01 7.39 3.16
C GLN A 68 17.64 7.10 3.78
N ASP A 69 16.76 6.43 3.04
CA ASP A 69 15.40 6.17 3.46
C ASP A 69 14.81 5.01 2.63
N VAL A 70 14.06 4.14 3.25
CA VAL A 70 13.36 3.04 2.62
C VAL A 70 11.91 2.98 3.10
N SER A 71 11.01 2.50 2.27
CA SER A 71 9.61 2.33 2.63
C SER A 71 9.02 1.10 1.97
N HIS A 72 8.07 0.47 2.64
CA HIS A 72 7.19 -0.46 1.95
C HIS A 72 6.32 0.32 0.96
N ILE A 73 6.02 -0.32 -0.16
CA ILE A 73 5.17 0.27 -1.19
C ILE A 73 4.02 -0.68 -1.53
N VAL A 74 2.89 -0.10 -1.89
CA VAL A 74 1.70 -0.80 -2.39
C VAL A 74 1.27 -0.18 -3.72
N PRO A 75 0.50 -0.87 -4.56
CA PRO A 75 -0.07 -0.27 -5.76
C PRO A 75 -0.83 1.01 -5.44
N ARG A 76 -0.74 1.99 -6.32
CA ARG A 76 -1.43 3.27 -6.18
C ARG A 76 -2.74 3.23 -6.92
N TYR A 77 -3.83 3.50 -6.22
CA TYR A 77 -5.16 3.67 -6.79
C TYR A 77 -5.67 5.07 -6.44
N ASN A 78 -5.72 5.95 -7.43
CA ASN A 78 -6.33 7.26 -7.24
C ASN A 78 -7.85 7.10 -7.19
N TRP A 79 -8.50 7.84 -6.28
CA TRP A 79 -9.94 7.96 -6.33
C TRP A 79 -10.37 8.63 -7.65
N SER A 80 -11.44 8.16 -8.22
CA SER A 80 -12.02 8.74 -9.44
C SER A 80 -13.53 8.55 -9.41
N SER A 81 -14.25 9.63 -9.71
CA SER A 81 -15.70 9.60 -9.80
C SER A 81 -16.19 8.65 -10.88
N GLY A 82 -17.27 7.93 -10.62
CA GLY A 82 -17.83 6.96 -11.55
C GLY A 82 -17.21 5.56 -11.47
N THR A 83 -16.30 5.32 -10.52
CA THR A 83 -15.62 4.03 -10.31
C THR A 83 -16.35 3.20 -9.25
N ILE A 84 -16.42 1.88 -9.42
CA ILE A 84 -16.85 0.93 -8.41
C ILE A 84 -15.62 0.44 -7.66
N TYR A 85 -15.62 0.63 -6.33
CA TYR A 85 -14.59 0.13 -5.44
C TYR A 85 -15.08 -1.13 -4.71
N SER A 86 -14.18 -2.06 -4.41
CA SER A 86 -14.50 -3.24 -3.60
C SER A 86 -14.51 -2.87 -2.12
N ALA A 87 -15.36 -3.51 -1.34
CA ALA A 87 -15.20 -3.49 0.11
C ALA A 87 -13.98 -4.31 0.52
N TYR A 88 -13.27 -3.87 1.56
CA TYR A 88 -12.21 -4.66 2.18
C TYR A 88 -12.79 -5.94 2.80
N ASP A 89 -12.08 -7.04 2.60
CA ASP A 89 -12.38 -8.33 3.22
C ASP A 89 -11.05 -8.92 3.71
N ASP A 90 -10.98 -9.27 4.98
CA ASP A 90 -9.79 -9.86 5.60
C ASP A 90 -9.51 -11.31 5.14
N ASN A 91 -10.49 -11.94 4.49
CA ASN A 91 -10.38 -13.27 3.92
C ASN A 91 -9.99 -13.29 2.43
N PHE A 92 -9.51 -12.20 1.87
CA PHE A 92 -9.06 -12.18 0.48
C PHE A 92 -8.00 -13.27 0.23
N THR A 93 -8.32 -14.23 -0.65
CA THR A 93 -7.36 -15.21 -1.16
C THR A 93 -6.59 -14.71 -2.36
N ALA A 94 -7.09 -13.66 -3.01
CA ALA A 94 -6.46 -12.93 -4.11
C ALA A 94 -6.91 -11.48 -4.09
N TYR A 95 -6.13 -10.57 -4.67
CA TYR A 95 -6.55 -9.18 -4.80
C TYR A 95 -7.83 -9.08 -5.62
N PRO A 96 -8.84 -8.31 -5.16
CA PRO A 96 -10.05 -8.09 -5.94
C PRO A 96 -9.75 -7.32 -7.24
N SER A 97 -10.61 -7.49 -8.25
CA SER A 97 -10.47 -6.78 -9.52
C SER A 97 -10.58 -5.26 -9.39
N ASN A 98 -11.40 -4.80 -8.45
CA ASN A 98 -11.55 -3.40 -8.11
C ASN A 98 -10.74 -3.07 -6.86
N ALA A 99 -10.17 -1.86 -6.81
CA ALA A 99 -9.45 -1.40 -5.63
C ALA A 99 -10.38 -1.30 -4.42
N TYR A 100 -9.85 -1.64 -3.25
CA TYR A 100 -10.54 -1.51 -1.96
C TYR A 100 -9.93 -0.40 -1.08
N TYR A 101 -8.93 0.28 -1.56
CA TYR A 101 -8.38 1.50 -0.97
C TYR A 101 -8.07 2.50 -2.07
N VAL A 102 -8.08 3.78 -1.71
CA VAL A 102 -7.89 4.87 -2.66
C VAL A 102 -7.01 5.97 -2.08
N LYS A 103 -6.31 6.67 -2.97
CA LYS A 103 -5.62 7.93 -2.69
C LYS A 103 -6.43 9.07 -3.29
N THR A 104 -6.74 10.08 -2.48
CA THR A 104 -7.37 11.32 -2.95
C THR A 104 -6.33 12.33 -3.48
N ASP A 105 -6.80 13.39 -4.12
CA ASP A 105 -5.93 14.47 -4.60
C ASP A 105 -5.24 15.22 -3.45
N ALA A 106 -5.84 15.20 -2.24
CA ALA A 106 -5.24 15.70 -1.01
C ALA A 106 -4.14 14.79 -0.43
N ASN A 107 -3.74 13.72 -1.14
CA ASN A 107 -2.80 12.69 -0.68
C ASN A 107 -3.25 11.98 0.61
N GLN A 108 -4.55 11.86 0.81
CA GLN A 108 -5.16 11.09 1.89
C GLN A 108 -5.51 9.70 1.38
N ILE A 109 -5.29 8.69 2.23
CA ILE A 109 -5.56 7.29 1.92
C ILE A 109 -6.77 6.82 2.72
N TYR A 110 -7.71 6.21 2.02
CA TYR A 110 -8.92 5.66 2.59
C TYR A 110 -9.09 4.20 2.19
N ILE A 111 -9.61 3.41 3.12
CA ILE A 111 -10.07 2.04 2.85
C ILE A 111 -11.59 2.03 2.70
N CYS A 112 -12.09 1.30 1.72
CA CYS A 112 -13.51 1.08 1.51
C CYS A 112 -13.97 -0.09 2.39
N LEU A 113 -14.85 0.17 3.33
CA LEU A 113 -15.41 -0.87 4.22
C LEU A 113 -16.75 -1.40 3.71
N GLN A 114 -17.48 -0.57 2.93
CA GLN A 114 -18.74 -0.97 2.32
C GLN A 114 -18.93 -0.24 0.99
N GLN A 115 -19.41 -0.96 0.00
CA GLN A 115 -19.82 -0.40 -1.28
C GLN A 115 -21.18 0.29 -1.17
N GLY A 116 -21.37 1.38 -1.88
CA GLY A 116 -22.69 1.94 -2.14
C GLY A 116 -23.53 0.92 -2.94
N LYS A 117 -24.79 0.77 -2.59
CA LYS A 117 -25.74 -0.16 -3.22
C LYS A 117 -27.01 0.53 -3.63
N ASN A 118 -27.57 0.12 -4.75
CA ASN A 118 -28.92 0.54 -5.15
C ASN A 118 -30.02 -0.28 -4.45
N ALA A 119 -31.28 0.02 -4.73
CA ALA A 119 -32.42 -0.66 -4.12
C ALA A 119 -32.47 -2.18 -4.40
N THR A 120 -31.79 -2.67 -5.43
CA THR A 120 -31.69 -4.11 -5.77
C THR A 120 -30.47 -4.77 -5.12
N GLY A 121 -29.67 -4.04 -4.33
CA GLY A 121 -28.45 -4.54 -3.71
C GLY A 121 -27.22 -4.58 -4.62
N ALA A 122 -27.35 -4.13 -5.87
CA ALA A 122 -26.19 -4.06 -6.77
C ALA A 122 -25.29 -2.86 -6.42
N ALA A 123 -23.98 -3.05 -6.53
CA ALA A 123 -22.99 -2.01 -6.31
C ALA A 123 -23.22 -0.82 -7.27
N VAL A 124 -23.13 0.38 -6.75
CA VAL A 124 -23.17 1.64 -7.52
C VAL A 124 -21.80 2.27 -7.58
N THR A 125 -21.57 3.14 -8.53
CA THR A 125 -20.31 3.87 -8.67
C THR A 125 -20.15 4.89 -7.55
N SER A 126 -18.93 5.07 -7.05
CA SER A 126 -18.60 6.17 -6.14
C SER A 126 -18.57 7.49 -6.90
N THR A 127 -19.27 8.48 -6.39
CA THR A 127 -19.36 9.83 -6.99
C THR A 127 -18.92 10.94 -6.02
N ILE A 128 -18.72 10.59 -4.75
CA ILE A 128 -18.32 11.52 -3.69
C ILE A 128 -16.93 11.13 -3.20
N GLU A 129 -15.95 12.01 -3.37
CA GLU A 129 -14.60 11.80 -2.86
C GLU A 129 -14.60 11.78 -1.33
N PRO A 130 -13.97 10.78 -0.68
CA PRO A 130 -13.84 10.76 0.77
C PRO A 130 -12.90 11.87 1.25
N THR A 131 -13.31 12.63 2.28
CA THR A 131 -12.53 13.77 2.81
C THR A 131 -12.41 13.80 4.33
N GLY A 132 -13.05 12.87 5.04
CA GLY A 132 -12.99 12.82 6.52
C GLY A 132 -11.64 12.32 7.02
N ILE A 133 -11.18 12.82 8.17
CA ILE A 133 -9.92 12.41 8.85
C ILE A 133 -10.18 11.80 10.24
N LEU A 134 -11.40 11.36 10.49
CA LEU A 134 -11.78 10.75 11.77
C LEU A 134 -11.17 9.34 11.89
N THR A 135 -10.99 8.92 13.13
CA THR A 135 -10.54 7.54 13.44
C THR A 135 -11.62 6.50 13.22
N THR A 136 -12.89 6.93 13.14
CA THR A 136 -14.05 6.08 12.89
C THR A 136 -14.46 6.08 11.42
N PRO A 137 -15.10 4.99 10.93
CA PRO A 137 -15.69 4.99 9.60
C PRO A 137 -16.75 6.08 9.42
N PHE A 138 -16.92 6.55 8.19
CA PHE A 138 -17.96 7.52 7.81
C PHE A 138 -18.58 7.13 6.46
N THR A 139 -19.84 7.55 6.26
CA THR A 139 -20.60 7.27 5.05
C THR A 139 -20.66 8.50 4.16
N THR A 140 -20.35 8.35 2.88
CA THR A 140 -20.56 9.38 1.86
C THR A 140 -21.98 9.29 1.29
N ALA A 141 -22.48 10.38 0.69
CA ALA A 141 -23.87 10.45 0.20
C ALA A 141 -24.18 9.44 -0.93
N ASP A 142 -23.19 8.89 -1.58
CA ASP A 142 -23.30 7.78 -2.56
C ASP A 142 -23.39 6.38 -1.92
N GLY A 143 -23.48 6.33 -0.57
CA GLY A 143 -23.66 5.11 0.20
C GLY A 143 -22.39 4.30 0.46
N TYR A 144 -21.23 4.78 0.03
CA TYR A 144 -19.95 4.17 0.38
C TYR A 144 -19.58 4.45 1.83
N VAL A 145 -19.01 3.46 2.52
CA VAL A 145 -18.42 3.62 3.86
C VAL A 145 -16.91 3.57 3.74
N TRP A 146 -16.28 4.67 4.12
CA TRP A 146 -14.84 4.84 4.09
C TRP A 146 -14.28 4.98 5.49
N LYS A 147 -13.03 4.56 5.66
CA LYS A 147 -12.22 4.86 6.86
C LYS A 147 -10.91 5.50 6.41
N PHE A 148 -10.58 6.62 7.01
CA PHE A 148 -9.28 7.26 6.83
C PHE A 148 -8.17 6.37 7.42
N LEU A 149 -7.04 6.26 6.72
CA LEU A 149 -5.88 5.52 7.20
C LEU A 149 -4.71 6.46 7.53
N TYR A 150 -4.25 7.22 6.55
CA TYR A 150 -3.12 8.14 6.70
C TYR A 150 -3.08 9.16 5.57
N SER A 151 -2.22 10.18 5.77
CA SER A 151 -1.91 11.16 4.72
C SER A 151 -0.45 11.02 4.30
N ILE A 152 -0.20 11.07 2.99
CA ILE A 152 1.16 11.06 2.45
C ILE A 152 1.72 12.48 2.57
N THR A 153 2.75 12.66 3.41
CA THR A 153 3.43 13.95 3.55
C THR A 153 4.14 14.35 2.24
N ALA A 154 4.37 15.64 2.03
CA ALA A 154 5.07 16.12 0.84
C ALA A 154 6.48 15.49 0.69
N LEU A 155 7.18 15.26 1.80
CA LEU A 155 8.47 14.59 1.82
C LEU A 155 8.38 13.14 1.33
N LYS A 156 7.43 12.36 1.87
CA LYS A 156 7.20 10.96 1.48
C LYS A 156 6.65 10.86 0.05
N ALA A 157 5.79 11.79 -0.35
CA ALA A 157 5.33 11.87 -1.74
C ALA A 157 6.50 12.07 -2.71
N ASN A 158 7.40 12.99 -2.43
CA ASN A 158 8.55 13.26 -3.28
C ASN A 158 9.53 12.08 -3.38
N ARG A 159 9.64 11.27 -2.32
CA ARG A 159 10.57 10.12 -2.26
C ARG A 159 9.98 8.83 -2.80
N PHE A 160 8.72 8.54 -2.50
CA PHE A 160 8.12 7.19 -2.66
C PHE A 160 6.82 7.15 -3.47
N LEU A 161 6.22 8.30 -3.82
CA LEU A 161 5.02 8.32 -4.64
C LEU A 161 5.42 8.31 -6.13
N SER A 162 5.00 7.28 -6.83
CA SER A 162 5.19 7.16 -8.28
C SER A 162 3.83 7.08 -9.00
N ALA A 163 3.86 6.94 -10.32
CA ALA A 163 2.63 6.71 -11.10
C ALA A 163 1.88 5.46 -10.65
N ASN A 164 2.60 4.39 -10.25
CA ASN A 164 2.04 3.07 -10.00
C ASN A 164 2.07 2.66 -8.53
N PHE A 165 2.86 3.33 -7.68
CA PHE A 165 3.08 2.92 -6.30
C PHE A 165 2.99 4.09 -5.33
N GLN A 166 2.55 3.79 -4.12
CA GLN A 166 2.54 4.67 -2.96
C GLN A 166 3.17 3.98 -1.75
N HIS A 167 3.75 4.76 -0.84
CA HIS A 167 4.32 4.21 0.37
C HIS A 167 3.24 3.80 1.38
N VAL A 168 3.60 2.85 2.23
CA VAL A 168 2.83 2.46 3.41
C VAL A 168 3.80 2.14 4.54
N GLU A 169 3.52 2.67 5.73
CA GLU A 169 4.30 2.36 6.93
C GLU A 169 3.43 2.45 8.19
N LEU A 170 3.83 1.72 9.22
CA LEU A 170 3.35 1.93 10.57
C LEU A 170 4.29 2.93 11.25
N LEU A 171 3.73 3.83 12.05
CA LEU A 171 4.49 4.83 12.78
C LEU A 171 4.54 4.45 14.27
N ASP A 172 5.72 4.54 14.88
CA ASP A 172 5.91 4.40 16.31
C ASP A 172 5.73 5.75 17.02
N SER A 173 6.01 6.84 16.31
CA SER A 173 5.86 8.21 16.82
C SER A 173 5.53 9.17 15.68
N ALA A 174 4.92 10.31 16.01
CA ALA A 174 4.59 11.36 15.06
C ALA A 174 5.59 12.51 15.14
N SER A 175 6.07 12.98 14.00
CA SER A 175 6.96 14.13 13.85
C SER A 175 6.26 15.37 13.30
N ASN A 176 5.01 15.21 12.83
CA ASN A 176 4.21 16.29 12.26
C ASN A 176 2.70 16.02 12.42
N PRO A 177 1.82 17.03 12.20
CA PRO A 177 0.38 16.87 12.38
C PRO A 177 -0.27 15.76 11.54
N LEU A 178 0.21 15.49 10.33
CA LEU A 178 -0.35 14.42 9.47
C LEU A 178 -0.01 13.04 10.03
N GLU A 179 1.19 12.86 10.54
CA GLU A 179 1.59 11.63 11.23
C GLU A 179 0.83 11.44 12.54
N THR A 180 0.50 12.54 13.25
CA THR A 180 -0.37 12.47 14.43
C THR A 180 -1.74 11.89 14.07
N LEU A 181 -2.34 12.28 12.96
CA LEU A 181 -3.61 11.69 12.50
C LEU A 181 -3.48 10.19 12.25
N GLN A 182 -2.39 9.75 11.62
CA GLN A 182 -2.12 8.32 11.40
C GLN A 182 -1.96 7.56 12.71
N ILE A 183 -1.17 8.08 13.66
CA ILE A 183 -1.01 7.47 15.00
C ILE A 183 -2.35 7.35 15.71
N ASN A 184 -3.22 8.36 15.62
CA ASN A 184 -4.54 8.31 16.22
C ASN A 184 -5.39 7.18 15.61
N VAL A 185 -5.33 6.97 14.29
CA VAL A 185 -6.02 5.85 13.62
C VAL A 185 -5.43 4.51 14.04
N GLN A 186 -4.09 4.39 14.13
CA GLN A 186 -3.43 3.18 14.59
C GLN A 186 -3.81 2.82 16.03
N ASN A 187 -3.80 3.80 16.93
CA ASN A 187 -4.12 3.62 18.35
C ASN A 187 -5.62 3.36 18.59
N ALA A 188 -6.49 3.83 17.71
CA ALA A 188 -7.92 3.57 17.77
C ALA A 188 -8.30 2.18 17.20
N ALA A 189 -7.37 1.45 16.61
CA ALA A 189 -7.63 0.12 16.09
C ALA A 189 -7.76 -0.89 17.24
N VAL A 190 -8.87 -1.61 17.27
CA VAL A 190 -9.14 -2.66 18.26
C VAL A 190 -9.08 -4.02 17.55
N SER A 191 -8.19 -4.90 18.02
CA SER A 191 -8.08 -6.25 17.43
C SER A 191 -9.38 -7.01 17.60
N GLY A 192 -9.93 -7.56 16.52
CA GLY A 192 -11.20 -8.27 16.50
C GLY A 192 -12.44 -7.37 16.45
N GLU A 193 -12.30 -6.05 16.32
CA GLU A 193 -13.43 -5.16 16.10
C GLU A 193 -14.07 -5.40 14.74
N ILE A 194 -15.40 -5.50 14.71
CA ILE A 194 -16.16 -5.54 13.45
C ILE A 194 -16.34 -4.11 12.93
N VAL A 195 -15.55 -3.73 11.95
CA VAL A 195 -15.58 -2.38 11.35
C VAL A 195 -16.49 -2.27 10.12
N GLY A 196 -17.04 -3.39 9.64
CA GLY A 196 -17.96 -3.43 8.50
C GLY A 196 -18.68 -4.76 8.42
N LEU A 197 -19.89 -4.73 7.90
CA LEU A 197 -20.71 -5.91 7.62
C LEU A 197 -21.21 -5.85 6.18
N ALA A 198 -21.01 -6.92 5.43
CA ALA A 198 -21.58 -7.07 4.11
C ALA A 198 -22.82 -7.95 4.18
N VAL A 199 -24.00 -7.40 3.87
CA VAL A 199 -25.23 -8.19 3.73
C VAL A 199 -25.18 -8.86 2.36
N THR A 200 -25.02 -10.19 2.34
CA THR A 200 -24.98 -10.99 1.12
C THR A 200 -26.38 -11.36 0.60
N SER A 201 -27.36 -11.42 1.50
CA SER A 201 -28.77 -11.64 1.16
C SER A 201 -29.65 -10.94 2.20
N GLY A 202 -30.45 -9.99 1.74
CA GLY A 202 -31.31 -9.18 2.61
C GLY A 202 -32.55 -9.89 3.17
N GLY A 203 -32.81 -11.12 2.77
CA GLY A 203 -34.06 -11.82 3.09
C GLY A 203 -35.27 -11.20 2.38
N THR A 204 -36.47 -11.68 2.72
CA THR A 204 -37.76 -11.19 2.22
C THR A 204 -38.73 -10.99 3.36
N GLY A 205 -39.71 -10.11 3.19
CA GLY A 205 -40.78 -9.90 4.17
C GLY A 205 -40.51 -8.79 5.20
N TYR A 206 -39.46 -8.00 5.02
CA TYR A 206 -39.26 -6.80 5.83
C TYR A 206 -40.02 -5.61 5.22
N SER A 207 -40.86 -4.94 6.02
CA SER A 207 -41.45 -3.66 5.64
C SER A 207 -40.61 -2.53 6.22
N SER A 208 -40.31 -1.53 5.41
CA SER A 208 -39.78 -0.27 5.94
C SER A 208 -40.89 0.42 6.74
N THR A 209 -40.72 0.65 8.02
CA THR A 209 -41.53 1.57 8.85
C THR A 209 -41.02 2.98 8.67
#